data_13651e4de2912884939c48528def57c2
#
_entry.id   13651e4de2912884939c48528def57c2
#
_cell.length_a   1.000
_cell.length_b   1.000
_cell.length_c   1.000
_cell.angle_alpha   90.00
_cell.angle_beta   90.00
_cell.angle_gamma   90.00
#
_symmetry.space_group_name_H-M   'P 1'
#
loop_
_entity.id
_entity.type
_entity.pdbx_description
1 polymer ?
#
loop_
_entity_poly.entity_id
_entity_poly.type
_entity_poly.pdbx_seq_one_letter_code
_entity_poly.pdbx_strand_id
1 'polypeptide(L)'
;SKNNFVFDAAKNPELINANADGILLCDIKQDKTPEQLYLQYTNSKDFYSKYNAIEASKENVGKNPFANKTISAAFKDNFFRNRMLALEFVPEDAKDFLADVEKLAQNDPKTLVQGAAIGVLAKTKNPKYTSLFEKSLSSVSNSVKGNAIAGIAEINPEKVATLLDKMDLENANEEVMNKLLPIIVK
;
A
#
# COMPACT_ATOMS: atom_id res chain seq x y z
N SER A 1 -26.58 23.84 14.73
CA SER A 1 -26.85 24.93 13.79
C SER A 1 -26.37 24.54 12.41
N LYS A 2 -27.19 24.74 11.37
CA LYS A 2 -26.78 24.57 9.96
C LYS A 2 -26.32 25.94 9.47
N ASN A 3 -25.12 25.99 8.93
CA ASN A 3 -24.61 27.17 8.24
C ASN A 3 -24.57 26.88 6.73
N ASN A 4 -25.09 27.76 5.94
CA ASN A 4 -24.99 27.67 4.49
C ASN A 4 -23.94 28.69 4.03
N PHE A 5 -22.96 28.21 3.30
CA PHE A 5 -21.96 29.05 2.65
C PHE A 5 -22.25 29.03 1.15
N VAL A 6 -22.31 30.20 0.54
CA VAL A 6 -22.52 30.35 -0.90
C VAL A 6 -21.25 30.95 -1.50
N PHE A 7 -20.75 30.33 -2.54
CA PHE A 7 -19.57 30.79 -3.25
C PHE A 7 -19.96 31.05 -4.70
N ASP A 8 -19.60 32.24 -5.21
CA ASP A 8 -19.76 32.54 -6.64
C ASP A 8 -18.69 31.80 -7.44
N ALA A 9 -19.13 31.00 -8.40
CA ALA A 9 -18.28 30.29 -9.35
C ALA A 9 -18.75 30.52 -10.78
N ALA A 10 -17.84 30.80 -11.71
CA ALA A 10 -18.17 31.04 -13.11
C ALA A 10 -18.75 29.79 -13.82
N LYS A 11 -18.51 28.61 -13.29
CA LYS A 11 -19.07 27.31 -13.71
C LYS A 11 -19.21 26.42 -12.48
N ASN A 12 -20.03 25.38 -12.60
CA ASN A 12 -20.07 24.34 -11.57
C ASN A 12 -18.68 23.71 -11.43
N PRO A 13 -18.10 23.68 -10.22
CA PRO A 13 -16.81 23.07 -10.01
C PRO A 13 -16.89 21.53 -10.16
N GLU A 14 -15.90 20.94 -10.81
CA GLU A 14 -15.79 19.48 -10.92
C GLU A 14 -15.39 18.84 -9.59
N LEU A 15 -14.69 19.60 -8.74
CA LEU A 15 -14.24 19.20 -7.43
C LEU A 15 -14.32 20.35 -6.44
N ILE A 16 -14.86 20.05 -5.27
CA ILE A 16 -14.74 20.91 -4.07
C ILE A 16 -13.93 20.14 -3.04
N ASN A 17 -12.83 20.70 -2.58
CA ASN A 17 -12.02 20.14 -1.52
C ASN A 17 -12.01 21.08 -0.31
N ALA A 18 -12.90 20.82 0.65
CA ALA A 18 -12.94 21.57 1.89
C ALA A 18 -11.70 21.27 2.72
N ASN A 19 -11.13 22.31 3.37
CA ASN A 19 -9.91 22.22 4.18
C ASN A 19 -8.71 21.63 3.41
N ALA A 20 -8.57 22.02 2.14
CA ALA A 20 -7.46 21.52 1.31
C ALA A 20 -6.08 21.77 1.92
N ASP A 21 -5.93 22.87 2.66
CA ASP A 21 -4.67 23.23 3.33
C ASP A 21 -4.48 22.54 4.70
N GLY A 22 -5.45 21.75 5.15
CA GLY A 22 -5.37 21.00 6.42
C GLY A 22 -5.33 21.88 7.68
N ILE A 23 -5.79 23.13 7.59
CA ILE A 23 -5.69 24.12 8.70
C ILE A 23 -6.75 23.89 9.78
N LEU A 24 -7.93 23.43 9.38
CA LEU A 24 -9.03 23.20 10.31
C LEU A 24 -8.85 21.86 11.04
N LEU A 25 -8.80 21.90 12.37
CA LEU A 25 -8.79 20.71 13.21
C LEU A 25 -10.23 20.21 13.43
N CYS A 26 -10.79 19.58 12.44
CA CYS A 26 -12.14 19.02 12.49
C CYS A 26 -12.28 17.82 11.54
N ASP A 27 -13.21 16.94 11.86
CA ASP A 27 -13.61 15.87 10.96
C ASP A 27 -14.51 16.44 9.86
N ILE A 28 -14.08 16.33 8.62
CA ILE A 28 -14.85 16.75 7.46
C ILE A 28 -15.29 15.50 6.69
N LYS A 29 -16.59 15.28 6.66
CA LYS A 29 -17.18 14.25 5.79
C LYS A 29 -17.59 14.91 4.48
N GLN A 30 -17.04 14.43 3.40
CA GLN A 30 -17.38 14.84 2.05
C GLN A 30 -17.70 13.60 1.22
N ASP A 31 -18.91 13.58 0.66
CA ASP A 31 -19.30 12.55 -0.31
C ASP A 31 -18.70 12.92 -1.67
N LYS A 32 -17.60 12.24 -2.03
CA LYS A 32 -16.92 12.41 -3.31
C LYS A 32 -17.05 11.16 -4.15
N THR A 33 -17.31 11.33 -5.43
CA THR A 33 -17.25 10.22 -6.37
C THR A 33 -15.81 9.75 -6.57
N PRO A 34 -15.57 8.49 -6.99
CA PRO A 34 -14.21 8.01 -7.30
C PRO A 34 -13.47 8.89 -8.32
N GLU A 35 -14.18 9.48 -9.26
CA GLU A 35 -13.61 10.44 -10.21
C GLU A 35 -13.13 11.72 -9.51
N GLN A 36 -13.93 12.27 -8.61
CA GLN A 36 -13.56 13.44 -7.82
C GLN A 36 -12.37 13.16 -6.89
N LEU A 37 -12.28 11.95 -6.34
CA LEU A 37 -11.12 11.52 -5.53
C LEU A 37 -9.85 11.43 -6.39
N TYR A 38 -9.96 10.92 -7.61
CA TYR A 38 -8.84 10.91 -8.56
C TYR A 38 -8.39 12.33 -8.93
N LEU A 39 -9.35 13.24 -9.21
CA LEU A 39 -9.05 14.65 -9.47
C LEU A 39 -8.40 15.32 -8.25
N GLN A 40 -8.90 15.04 -7.04
CA GLN A 40 -8.28 15.53 -5.81
C GLN A 40 -6.84 15.07 -5.70
N TYR A 41 -6.57 13.78 -5.89
CA TYR A 41 -5.23 13.22 -5.81
C TYR A 41 -4.27 13.88 -6.82
N THR A 42 -4.70 14.00 -8.07
CA THR A 42 -3.85 14.51 -9.16
C THR A 42 -3.58 16.00 -9.09
N ASN A 43 -4.54 16.79 -8.59
CA ASN A 43 -4.43 18.25 -8.52
C ASN A 43 -3.84 18.73 -7.18
N SER A 44 -3.84 17.91 -6.13
CA SER A 44 -3.26 18.28 -4.84
C SER A 44 -1.74 18.18 -4.84
N LYS A 45 -1.09 19.13 -4.20
CA LYS A 45 0.36 19.14 -3.98
C LYS A 45 0.73 18.68 -2.58
N ASP A 46 -0.16 18.89 -1.62
CA ASP A 46 0.04 18.57 -0.22
C ASP A 46 -0.22 17.08 0.08
N PHE A 47 0.44 16.60 1.13
CA PHE A 47 0.32 15.22 1.58
C PHE A 47 -1.10 14.86 2.03
N TYR A 48 -1.73 15.74 2.81
CA TYR A 48 -2.99 15.46 3.50
C TYR A 48 -4.14 15.23 2.49
N SER A 49 -4.27 16.13 1.50
CA SER A 49 -5.28 15.98 0.45
C SER A 49 -5.09 14.72 -0.38
N LYS A 50 -3.83 14.35 -0.68
CA LYS A 50 -3.51 13.10 -1.39
C LYS A 50 -3.82 11.87 -0.54
N TYR A 51 -3.40 11.87 0.73
CA TYR A 51 -3.69 10.81 1.69
C TYR A 51 -5.20 10.55 1.78
N ASN A 52 -6.00 11.61 1.97
CA ASN A 52 -7.45 11.50 2.07
C ASN A 52 -8.09 10.96 0.79
N ALA A 53 -7.57 11.33 -0.38
CA ALA A 53 -8.07 10.80 -1.65
C ALA A 53 -7.79 9.30 -1.81
N ILE A 54 -6.61 8.83 -1.39
CA ILE A 54 -6.26 7.40 -1.39
C ILE A 54 -7.16 6.65 -0.40
N GLU A 55 -7.26 7.13 0.84
CA GLU A 55 -8.05 6.51 1.91
C GLU A 55 -9.54 6.40 1.51
N ALA A 56 -10.12 7.47 1.00
CA ALA A 56 -11.52 7.48 0.57
C ALA A 56 -11.77 6.61 -0.68
N SER A 57 -10.74 6.26 -1.46
CA SER A 57 -10.86 5.37 -2.60
C SER A 57 -10.94 3.89 -2.23
N LYS A 58 -10.55 3.51 -1.00
CA LYS A 58 -10.37 2.15 -0.49
C LYS A 58 -11.50 1.19 -0.89
N GLU A 59 -12.74 1.54 -0.59
CA GLU A 59 -13.91 0.67 -0.81
C GLU A 59 -14.22 0.40 -2.30
N ASN A 60 -13.65 1.22 -3.19
CA ASN A 60 -13.86 1.17 -4.63
C ASN A 60 -12.67 0.59 -5.41
N VAL A 61 -11.57 0.29 -4.74
CA VAL A 61 -10.39 -0.32 -5.37
C VAL A 61 -10.73 -1.72 -5.87
N GLY A 62 -10.31 -2.04 -7.09
CA GLY A 62 -10.68 -3.27 -7.79
C GLY A 62 -12.08 -3.25 -8.44
N LYS A 63 -12.93 -2.27 -8.11
CA LYS A 63 -14.33 -2.18 -8.57
C LYS A 63 -14.58 -0.98 -9.49
N ASN A 64 -13.83 0.09 -9.33
CA ASN A 64 -14.03 1.34 -10.06
C ASN A 64 -12.73 1.80 -10.74
N PRO A 65 -12.76 2.15 -12.03
CA PRO A 65 -11.57 2.55 -12.79
C PRO A 65 -10.86 3.79 -12.22
N PHE A 66 -11.58 4.76 -11.68
CA PHE A 66 -10.97 5.97 -11.10
C PHE A 66 -10.30 5.67 -9.75
N ALA A 67 -10.91 4.82 -8.92
CA ALA A 67 -10.25 4.35 -7.71
C ALA A 67 -8.95 3.60 -8.03
N ASN A 68 -8.97 2.72 -9.04
CA ASN A 68 -7.77 2.04 -9.51
C ASN A 68 -6.71 3.01 -10.03
N LYS A 69 -7.12 4.06 -10.76
CA LYS A 69 -6.20 5.12 -11.22
C LYS A 69 -5.58 5.89 -10.05
N THR A 70 -6.36 6.17 -8.98
CA THR A 70 -5.84 6.82 -7.76
C THR A 70 -4.74 5.98 -7.13
N ILE A 71 -4.96 4.68 -6.95
CA ILE A 71 -3.97 3.76 -6.37
C ILE A 71 -2.73 3.64 -7.28
N SER A 72 -2.92 3.46 -8.59
CA SER A 72 -1.80 3.38 -9.54
C SER A 72 -0.96 4.66 -9.60
N ALA A 73 -1.59 5.81 -9.44
CA ALA A 73 -0.88 7.09 -9.33
C ALA A 73 -0.13 7.20 -7.99
N ALA A 74 -0.73 6.72 -6.90
CA ALA A 74 -0.14 6.75 -5.58
C ALA A 74 1.10 5.85 -5.45
N PHE A 75 1.22 4.76 -6.22
CA PHE A 75 2.45 3.97 -6.29
C PHE A 75 3.67 4.75 -6.79
N LYS A 76 3.45 5.85 -7.48
CA LYS A 76 4.49 6.72 -8.05
C LYS A 76 4.66 8.03 -7.25
N ASP A 77 3.98 8.16 -6.12
CA ASP A 77 4.07 9.37 -5.30
C ASP A 77 5.49 9.55 -4.75
N ASN A 78 5.94 10.79 -4.69
CA ASN A 78 7.25 11.13 -4.12
C ASN A 78 7.33 10.79 -2.63
N PHE A 79 6.19 10.88 -1.92
CA PHE A 79 6.15 10.59 -0.50
C PHE A 79 5.85 9.10 -0.25
N PHE A 80 6.79 8.43 0.37
CA PHE A 80 6.75 6.97 0.57
C PHE A 80 5.51 6.47 1.34
N ARG A 81 4.94 7.28 2.24
CA ARG A 81 3.73 6.90 2.99
C ARG A 81 2.50 6.77 2.09
N ASN A 82 2.38 7.61 1.04
CA ASN A 82 1.32 7.46 0.05
C ASN A 82 1.49 6.18 -0.76
N ARG A 83 2.75 5.82 -1.11
CA ARG A 83 3.03 4.52 -1.76
C ARG A 83 2.69 3.33 -0.87
N MET A 84 3.01 3.41 0.43
CA MET A 84 2.65 2.37 1.41
C MET A 84 1.14 2.23 1.56
N LEU A 85 0.41 3.34 1.73
CA LEU A 85 -1.03 3.34 1.87
C LEU A 85 -1.72 2.73 0.64
N ALA A 86 -1.23 3.08 -0.56
CA ALA A 86 -1.75 2.50 -1.79
C ALA A 86 -1.56 0.97 -1.86
N LEU A 87 -0.41 0.46 -1.38
CA LEU A 87 -0.14 -0.98 -1.30
C LEU A 87 -1.09 -1.70 -0.34
N GLU A 88 -1.48 -1.05 0.76
CA GLU A 88 -2.40 -1.60 1.75
C GLU A 88 -3.79 -1.88 1.15
N PHE A 89 -4.21 -1.09 0.16
CA PHE A 89 -5.53 -1.18 -0.46
C PHE A 89 -5.57 -2.03 -1.74
N VAL A 90 -4.47 -2.68 -2.10
CA VAL A 90 -4.46 -3.62 -3.24
C VAL A 90 -5.25 -4.87 -2.87
N PRO A 91 -6.34 -5.19 -3.59
CA PRO A 91 -7.08 -6.44 -3.38
C PRO A 91 -6.21 -7.66 -3.75
N GLU A 92 -6.45 -8.79 -3.08
CA GLU A 92 -5.66 -10.02 -3.28
C GLU A 92 -5.79 -10.59 -4.71
N ASP A 93 -6.92 -10.37 -5.34
CA ASP A 93 -7.24 -10.84 -6.69
C ASP A 93 -6.95 -9.82 -7.80
N ALA A 94 -6.50 -8.62 -7.44
CA ALA A 94 -6.32 -7.51 -8.38
C ALA A 94 -5.03 -7.62 -9.19
N LYS A 95 -5.11 -8.31 -10.32
CA LYS A 95 -3.98 -8.54 -11.23
C LYS A 95 -3.44 -7.26 -11.87
N ASP A 96 -4.28 -6.25 -12.03
CA ASP A 96 -3.93 -4.99 -12.71
C ASP A 96 -2.82 -4.19 -12.02
N PHE A 97 -2.65 -4.38 -10.70
CA PHE A 97 -1.65 -3.68 -9.92
C PHE A 97 -0.28 -4.40 -9.83
N LEU A 98 -0.25 -5.70 -10.14
CA LEU A 98 0.92 -6.55 -9.84
C LEU A 98 2.21 -6.06 -10.51
N ALA A 99 2.13 -5.52 -11.71
CA ALA A 99 3.31 -5.01 -12.42
C ALA A 99 3.95 -3.79 -11.71
N ASP A 100 3.15 -2.90 -11.16
CA ASP A 100 3.66 -1.76 -10.40
C ASP A 100 4.11 -2.19 -8.99
N VAL A 101 3.41 -3.12 -8.35
CA VAL A 101 3.80 -3.72 -7.07
C VAL A 101 5.15 -4.46 -7.19
N GLU A 102 5.39 -5.22 -8.28
CA GLU A 102 6.68 -5.85 -8.57
C GLU A 102 7.83 -4.83 -8.66
N LYS A 103 7.58 -3.70 -9.32
CA LYS A 103 8.57 -2.62 -9.41
C LYS A 103 8.88 -2.01 -8.04
N LEU A 104 7.86 -1.78 -7.21
CA LEU A 104 8.06 -1.27 -5.85
C LEU A 104 8.83 -2.27 -4.98
N ALA A 105 8.50 -3.56 -5.07
CA ALA A 105 9.18 -4.61 -4.33
C ALA A 105 10.68 -4.69 -4.64
N GLN A 106 11.05 -4.45 -5.91
CA GLN A 106 12.44 -4.58 -6.38
C GLN A 106 13.24 -3.29 -6.27
N ASN A 107 12.63 -2.13 -6.48
CA ASN A 107 13.35 -0.92 -6.80
C ASN A 107 12.95 0.31 -5.97
N ASP A 108 11.99 0.22 -5.04
CA ASP A 108 11.62 1.38 -4.23
C ASP A 108 12.81 1.84 -3.37
N PRO A 109 13.11 3.14 -3.30
CA PRO A 109 14.22 3.65 -2.49
C PRO A 109 14.00 3.48 -0.98
N LYS A 110 12.76 3.17 -0.53
CA LYS A 110 12.44 2.93 0.87
C LYS A 110 12.17 1.44 1.11
N THR A 111 12.98 0.81 1.94
CA THR A 111 12.83 -0.62 2.27
C THR A 111 11.49 -0.95 2.92
N LEU A 112 10.84 0.00 3.61
CA LEU A 112 9.49 -0.17 4.14
C LEU A 112 8.47 -0.38 3.00
N VAL A 113 8.60 0.37 1.90
CA VAL A 113 7.74 0.20 0.72
C VAL A 113 8.05 -1.12 0.02
N GLN A 114 9.35 -1.47 -0.12
CA GLN A 114 9.74 -2.79 -0.66
C GLN A 114 9.11 -3.92 0.15
N GLY A 115 9.22 -3.86 1.49
CA GLY A 115 8.63 -4.85 2.38
C GLY A 115 7.11 -4.96 2.22
N ALA A 116 6.40 -3.83 2.19
CA ALA A 116 4.95 -3.80 1.98
C ALA A 116 4.57 -4.41 0.61
N ALA A 117 5.30 -4.06 -0.46
CA ALA A 117 5.07 -4.61 -1.79
C ALA A 117 5.33 -6.13 -1.85
N ILE A 118 6.39 -6.62 -1.20
CA ILE A 118 6.65 -8.06 -1.05
C ILE A 118 5.49 -8.74 -0.32
N GLY A 119 4.95 -8.12 0.72
CA GLY A 119 3.78 -8.62 1.44
C GLY A 119 2.54 -8.73 0.56
N VAL A 120 2.31 -7.78 -0.34
CA VAL A 120 1.22 -7.87 -1.33
C VAL A 120 1.46 -9.04 -2.29
N LEU A 121 2.68 -9.19 -2.82
CA LEU A 121 3.02 -10.29 -3.72
C LEU A 121 2.92 -11.66 -3.03
N ALA A 122 3.26 -11.76 -1.74
CA ALA A 122 3.15 -12.98 -0.95
C ALA A 122 1.70 -13.50 -0.89
N LYS A 123 0.73 -12.61 -0.69
CA LYS A 123 -0.70 -12.96 -0.67
C LYS A 123 -1.20 -13.60 -1.97
N THR A 124 -0.55 -13.32 -3.10
CA THR A 124 -0.94 -13.93 -4.39
C THR A 124 -0.62 -15.41 -4.47
N LYS A 125 0.23 -15.95 -3.58
CA LYS A 125 0.72 -17.34 -3.55
C LYS A 125 1.30 -17.83 -4.89
N ASN A 126 1.76 -16.89 -5.73
CA ASN A 126 2.22 -17.21 -7.09
C ASN A 126 3.70 -17.64 -7.06
N PRO A 127 4.02 -18.89 -7.51
CA PRO A 127 5.39 -19.43 -7.50
C PRO A 127 6.40 -18.60 -8.29
N LYS A 128 5.96 -17.75 -9.23
CA LYS A 128 6.86 -16.88 -10.00
C LYS A 128 7.67 -15.93 -9.12
N TYR A 129 7.18 -15.62 -7.92
CA TYR A 129 7.85 -14.72 -6.97
C TYR A 129 8.86 -15.40 -6.05
N THR A 130 9.00 -16.74 -6.11
CA THR A 130 9.92 -17.48 -5.25
C THR A 130 11.34 -16.91 -5.28
N SER A 131 11.89 -16.69 -6.47
CA SER A 131 13.25 -16.13 -6.63
C SER A 131 13.37 -14.70 -6.06
N LEU A 132 12.32 -13.89 -6.17
CA LEU A 132 12.28 -12.55 -5.57
C LEU A 132 12.34 -12.65 -4.04
N PHE A 133 11.53 -13.53 -3.45
CA PHE A 133 11.49 -13.72 -2.00
C PHE A 133 12.82 -14.27 -1.48
N GLU A 134 13.41 -15.26 -2.14
CA GLU A 134 14.73 -15.81 -1.76
C GLU A 134 15.82 -14.74 -1.78
N LYS A 135 15.86 -13.91 -2.83
CA LYS A 135 16.79 -12.79 -2.91
C LYS A 135 16.56 -11.77 -1.78
N SER A 136 15.32 -11.55 -1.40
CA SER A 136 14.94 -10.59 -0.36
C SER A 136 15.35 -11.00 1.05
N LEU A 137 15.68 -12.28 1.28
CA LEU A 137 16.19 -12.77 2.57
C LEU A 137 17.56 -12.17 2.94
N SER A 138 18.34 -11.73 1.97
CA SER A 138 19.63 -11.06 2.20
C SER A 138 19.51 -9.57 2.51
N SER A 139 18.29 -9.01 2.51
CA SER A 139 18.07 -7.59 2.82
C SER A 139 18.50 -7.24 4.24
N VAL A 140 18.98 -6.02 4.44
CA VAL A 140 19.23 -5.48 5.79
C VAL A 140 17.93 -5.11 6.52
N SER A 141 16.83 -4.97 5.79
CA SER A 141 15.52 -4.59 6.33
C SER A 141 14.75 -5.79 6.84
N ASN A 142 14.35 -5.76 8.11
CA ASN A 142 13.55 -6.80 8.74
C ASN A 142 12.14 -6.90 8.11
N SER A 143 11.54 -5.78 7.71
CA SER A 143 10.27 -5.77 7.01
C SER A 143 10.34 -6.52 5.67
N VAL A 144 11.41 -6.32 4.91
CA VAL A 144 11.66 -7.04 3.66
C VAL A 144 11.86 -8.53 3.92
N LYS A 145 12.74 -8.90 4.87
CA LYS A 145 13.00 -10.30 5.23
C LYS A 145 11.74 -11.02 5.71
N GLY A 146 11.02 -10.42 6.67
CA GLY A 146 9.84 -11.03 7.27
C GLY A 146 8.73 -11.29 6.24
N ASN A 147 8.45 -10.34 5.35
CA ASN A 147 7.46 -10.54 4.30
C ASN A 147 7.94 -11.53 3.22
N ALA A 148 9.24 -11.60 2.94
CA ALA A 148 9.80 -12.61 2.03
C ALA A 148 9.66 -14.03 2.58
N ILE A 149 9.93 -14.23 3.86
CA ILE A 149 9.73 -15.52 4.55
C ILE A 149 8.26 -15.93 4.51
N ALA A 150 7.35 -14.99 4.84
CA ALA A 150 5.92 -15.24 4.73
C ALA A 150 5.52 -15.66 3.31
N GLY A 151 6.06 -14.98 2.29
CA GLY A 151 5.82 -15.33 0.88
C GLY A 151 6.31 -16.72 0.50
N ILE A 152 7.50 -17.12 0.99
CA ILE A 152 8.02 -18.47 0.78
C ILE A 152 7.14 -19.51 1.47
N ALA A 153 6.67 -19.22 2.68
CA ALA A 153 5.79 -20.11 3.44
C ALA A 153 4.45 -20.36 2.76
N GLU A 154 3.88 -19.34 2.13
CA GLU A 154 2.63 -19.47 1.39
C GLU A 154 2.76 -20.31 0.10
N ILE A 155 3.95 -20.32 -0.51
CA ILE A 155 4.22 -21.07 -1.76
C ILE A 155 4.76 -22.47 -1.46
N ASN A 156 5.69 -22.59 -0.52
CA ASN A 156 6.37 -23.85 -0.17
C ASN A 156 6.70 -23.87 1.33
N PRO A 157 5.76 -24.30 2.18
CA PRO A 157 5.95 -24.35 3.65
C PRO A 157 7.13 -25.21 4.09
N GLU A 158 7.40 -26.30 3.37
CA GLU A 158 8.48 -27.25 3.73
C GLU A 158 9.88 -26.60 3.63
N LYS A 159 10.02 -25.62 2.74
CA LYS A 159 11.27 -24.88 2.57
C LYS A 159 11.57 -23.95 3.74
N VAL A 160 10.56 -23.54 4.50
CA VAL A 160 10.71 -22.63 5.62
C VAL A 160 11.54 -23.27 6.73
N ALA A 161 11.35 -24.54 7.05
CA ALA A 161 12.13 -25.25 8.06
C ALA A 161 13.64 -25.15 7.76
N THR A 162 14.02 -25.43 6.51
CA THR A 162 15.43 -25.34 6.06
C THR A 162 15.97 -23.90 6.08
N LEU A 163 15.10 -22.89 5.91
CA LEU A 163 15.50 -21.49 6.01
C LEU A 163 15.71 -21.08 7.46
N LEU A 164 14.85 -21.53 8.37
CA LEU A 164 14.92 -21.25 9.80
C LEU A 164 16.21 -21.80 10.41
N ASP A 165 16.62 -23.00 10.02
CA ASP A 165 17.89 -23.61 10.46
C ASP A 165 19.13 -22.78 10.09
N LYS A 166 19.02 -21.95 9.06
CA LYS A 166 20.11 -21.08 8.59
C LYS A 166 20.03 -19.64 9.12
N MET A 167 18.94 -19.30 9.79
CA MET A 167 18.71 -17.97 10.33
C MET A 167 19.20 -17.91 11.78
N ASP A 168 19.86 -16.83 12.14
CA ASP A 168 20.14 -16.47 13.52
C ASP A 168 18.84 -15.98 14.19
N LEU A 169 18.06 -16.93 14.70
CA LEU A 169 16.79 -16.66 15.36
C LEU A 169 16.95 -16.02 16.73
N GLU A 170 18.10 -16.22 17.39
CA GLU A 170 18.39 -15.62 18.71
C GLU A 170 18.52 -14.09 18.60
N ASN A 171 19.00 -13.61 17.45
CA ASN A 171 19.14 -12.19 17.14
C ASN A 171 18.03 -11.67 16.17
N ALA A 172 17.02 -12.50 15.87
CA ALA A 172 15.89 -12.06 15.05
C ALA A 172 15.05 -11.03 15.81
N ASN A 173 14.76 -9.92 15.17
CA ASN A 173 13.93 -8.90 15.81
C ASN A 173 12.45 -9.34 15.85
N GLU A 174 11.67 -8.62 16.68
CA GLU A 174 10.25 -8.87 16.90
C GLU A 174 9.43 -8.89 15.59
N GLU A 175 9.75 -8.04 14.61
CA GLU A 175 9.03 -7.97 13.32
C GLU A 175 9.18 -9.27 12.52
N VAL A 176 10.37 -9.83 12.47
CA VAL A 176 10.65 -11.13 11.84
C VAL A 176 9.96 -12.25 12.60
N MET A 177 10.07 -12.26 13.93
CA MET A 177 9.44 -13.27 14.78
C MET A 177 7.91 -13.26 14.67
N ASN A 178 7.28 -12.12 14.62
CA ASN A 178 5.82 -12.00 14.44
C ASN A 178 5.34 -12.57 13.11
N LYS A 179 6.18 -12.57 12.07
CA LYS A 179 5.87 -13.22 10.79
C LYS A 179 6.13 -14.72 10.80
N LEU A 180 7.10 -15.18 11.59
CA LEU A 180 7.48 -16.58 11.69
C LEU A 180 6.56 -17.40 12.62
N LEU A 181 6.14 -16.84 13.75
CA LEU A 181 5.34 -17.55 14.75
C LEU A 181 4.09 -18.23 14.16
N PRO A 182 3.27 -17.57 13.33
CA PRO A 182 2.10 -18.20 12.73
C PRO A 182 2.44 -19.37 11.77
N ILE A 183 3.68 -19.43 11.29
CA ILE A 183 4.14 -20.45 10.35
C ILE A 183 4.69 -21.67 11.11
N ILE A 184 5.39 -21.43 12.23
CA ILE A 184 6.02 -22.48 13.04
C ILE A 184 4.99 -23.25 13.89
N VAL A 185 3.89 -22.58 14.27
CA VAL A 185 2.86 -23.14 15.17
C VAL A 185 1.78 -23.95 14.41
N LYS A 186 1.80 -23.97 13.08
CA LYS A 186 0.95 -24.83 12.25
C LYS A 186 1.56 -26.20 12.07
#